data_28b50b0c9ccadc3b0f360b7bee9be56f
#
_entry.id   28b50b0c9ccadc3b0f360b7bee9be56f
#
_cell.length_a   1.000
_cell.length_b   1.000
_cell.length_c   1.000
_cell.angle_alpha   90.00
_cell.angle_beta   90.00
_cell.angle_gamma   90.00
#
_symmetry.space_group_name_H-M   'P 1'
#
loop_
_entity.id
_entity.type
_entity.pdbx_description
1 polymer ?
#
loop_
_entity_poly.entity_id
_entity_poly.type
_entity_poly.pdbx_seq_one_letter_code
_entity_poly.pdbx_strand_id
1 'polypeptide(L)'
;MNFLKKNCIEKNGISIFQIKDHETNKVTSFYKVSPFPNYKLDDNKSTILEKGNKNYLTSKFKKFIGFNKDVLEVGCGTGQLTNYFAIGSNNRVVGLDPTIESIELASKFSNQNNINNIKYVNADIFDDVLKDEFFDFIWCNGVLHHTKDPYGAFKILVKSLKKEGYVLIGLYNKIGRIRTLIRKYFYKILGKNFLMIVDPTLRNLKNSPEEQKAWIRDQYMHPIERLHTLDEVLKWFKENNIDFINSIPSCDFDEDYEDLFEKKSKGSLYSRITNQISMIFSSLGSDGGLFIVIGKRNE
;
A
#
# COMPACT_ATOMS: atom_id res chain seq x y z
N MET A 1 16.80 -11.74 -12.84
CA MET A 1 15.33 -11.57 -12.95
C MET A 1 15.07 -10.51 -14.01
N ASN A 2 14.51 -10.87 -15.16
CA ASN A 2 14.26 -9.90 -16.24
C ASN A 2 12.77 -9.50 -16.24
N PHE A 3 12.39 -8.64 -15.28
CA PHE A 3 11.01 -8.14 -15.07
C PHE A 3 10.80 -6.72 -15.60
N LEU A 4 11.86 -6.07 -16.07
CA LEU A 4 11.80 -4.73 -16.68
C LEU A 4 11.67 -4.83 -18.19
N LYS A 5 10.85 -3.95 -18.78
CA LYS A 5 10.70 -3.80 -20.24
C LYS A 5 11.44 -2.59 -20.81
N LYS A 6 12.04 -1.77 -19.93
CA LYS A 6 12.84 -0.60 -20.32
C LYS A 6 14.24 -0.66 -19.73
N ASN A 7 15.20 -0.08 -20.40
CA ASN A 7 16.55 0.08 -19.87
C ASN A 7 16.56 1.09 -18.72
N CYS A 8 17.38 0.80 -17.72
CA CYS A 8 17.53 1.63 -16.52
C CYS A 8 19.01 1.83 -16.17
N ILE A 9 19.27 2.74 -15.26
CA ILE A 9 20.59 2.88 -14.63
C ILE A 9 20.60 1.96 -13.42
N GLU A 10 21.57 1.04 -13.38
CA GLU A 10 21.77 0.19 -12.21
C GLU A 10 22.79 0.83 -11.26
N LYS A 11 22.41 1.07 -10.01
CA LYS A 11 23.29 1.59 -8.96
C LYS A 11 23.01 0.89 -7.64
N ASN A 12 24.04 0.28 -7.06
CA ASN A 12 23.94 -0.43 -5.77
C ASN A 12 22.82 -1.51 -5.73
N GLY A 13 22.56 -2.17 -6.87
CA GLY A 13 21.51 -3.18 -7.00
C GLY A 13 20.07 -2.62 -7.10
N ILE A 14 19.95 -1.30 -7.30
CA ILE A 14 18.69 -0.58 -7.52
C ILE A 14 18.59 -0.22 -8.98
N SER A 15 17.47 -0.56 -9.62
CA SER A 15 17.15 -0.12 -11.00
C SER A 15 16.51 1.26 -10.95
N ILE A 16 17.19 2.27 -11.53
CA ILE A 16 16.80 3.69 -11.41
C ILE A 16 16.30 4.22 -12.75
N PHE A 17 15.11 4.81 -12.72
CA PHE A 17 14.49 5.56 -13.82
C PHE A 17 14.37 7.04 -13.46
N GLN A 18 14.41 7.91 -14.48
CA GLN A 18 14.24 9.34 -14.28
C GLN A 18 12.76 9.69 -14.09
N ILE A 19 12.40 10.20 -12.90
CA ILE A 19 11.06 10.67 -12.60
C ILE A 19 10.85 12.06 -13.17
N LYS A 20 9.90 12.21 -14.10
CA LYS A 20 9.62 13.47 -14.79
C LYS A 20 8.32 14.14 -14.33
N ASP A 21 7.41 13.38 -13.73
CA ASP A 21 6.09 13.88 -13.34
C ASP A 21 6.18 14.85 -12.17
N HIS A 22 5.52 16.00 -12.32
CA HIS A 22 5.55 17.07 -11.32
C HIS A 22 4.78 16.70 -10.03
N GLU A 23 3.65 15.99 -10.12
CA GLU A 23 2.89 15.58 -8.93
C GLU A 23 3.65 14.50 -8.17
N THR A 24 4.23 13.54 -8.89
CA THR A 24 5.11 12.53 -8.29
C THR A 24 6.31 13.18 -7.59
N ASN A 25 6.93 14.19 -8.19
CA ASN A 25 8.03 14.92 -7.55
C ASN A 25 7.61 15.66 -6.27
N LYS A 26 6.37 16.14 -6.16
CA LYS A 26 5.85 16.69 -4.88
C LYS A 26 5.75 15.61 -3.80
N VAL A 27 5.26 14.42 -4.16
CA VAL A 27 5.14 13.29 -3.25
C VAL A 27 6.53 12.79 -2.82
N THR A 28 7.47 12.62 -3.75
CA THR A 28 8.85 12.22 -3.41
C THR A 28 9.54 13.22 -2.51
N SER A 29 9.39 14.53 -2.79
CA SER A 29 9.95 15.61 -1.95
C SER A 29 9.35 15.59 -0.53
N PHE A 30 8.09 15.19 -0.41
CA PHE A 30 7.45 15.04 0.89
C PHE A 30 8.06 13.88 1.69
N TYR A 31 8.26 12.71 1.10
CA TYR A 31 8.82 11.53 1.77
C TYR A 31 10.35 11.57 1.91
N LYS A 32 11.06 12.34 1.08
CA LYS A 32 12.51 12.55 1.20
C LYS A 32 12.91 13.09 2.57
N VAL A 33 12.11 14.02 3.13
CA VAL A 33 12.37 14.63 4.44
C VAL A 33 12.07 13.67 5.59
N SER A 34 11.16 12.72 5.39
CA SER A 34 10.75 11.76 6.43
C SER A 34 10.29 10.47 5.77
N PRO A 35 11.26 9.59 5.41
CA PRO A 35 10.93 8.27 4.86
C PRO A 35 10.01 7.50 5.79
N PHE A 36 9.03 6.80 5.24
CA PHE A 36 8.02 6.08 6.03
C PHE A 36 7.78 4.68 5.45
N PRO A 37 7.60 3.69 6.35
CA PRO A 37 7.94 3.67 7.76
C PRO A 37 9.46 3.61 7.99
N ASN A 38 9.99 4.24 9.06
CA ASN A 38 11.41 4.15 9.35
C ASN A 38 11.81 2.86 10.07
N TYR A 39 13.05 2.41 9.82
CA TYR A 39 13.67 1.34 10.61
C TYR A 39 14.10 1.87 11.97
N LYS A 40 13.99 1.02 12.99
CA LYS A 40 14.61 1.23 14.30
C LYS A 40 16.04 0.68 14.28
N LEU A 41 16.87 1.11 15.22
CA LEU A 41 18.29 0.68 15.29
C LEU A 41 18.43 -0.83 15.53
N ASP A 42 17.47 -1.44 16.20
CA ASP A 42 17.41 -2.86 16.53
C ASP A 42 16.64 -3.70 15.50
N ASP A 43 16.13 -3.08 14.41
CA ASP A 43 15.40 -3.81 13.38
C ASP A 43 16.32 -4.78 12.62
N ASN A 44 15.86 -6.01 12.52
CA ASN A 44 16.49 -7.13 11.82
C ASN A 44 15.45 -8.07 11.22
N LYS A 45 15.87 -9.20 10.62
CA LYS A 45 14.93 -10.18 10.03
C LYS A 45 13.83 -10.61 10.98
N SER A 46 14.17 -10.88 12.24
CA SER A 46 13.19 -11.40 13.23
C SER A 46 12.17 -10.33 13.59
N THR A 47 12.60 -9.08 13.80
CA THR A 47 11.69 -7.97 14.11
C THR A 47 10.76 -7.65 12.94
N ILE A 48 11.25 -7.73 11.69
CA ILE A 48 10.40 -7.54 10.49
C ILE A 48 9.38 -8.67 10.38
N LEU A 49 9.77 -9.92 10.61
CA LEU A 49 8.83 -11.04 10.64
C LEU A 49 7.78 -10.88 11.74
N GLU A 50 8.18 -10.49 12.93
CA GLU A 50 7.27 -10.27 14.05
C GLU A 50 6.26 -9.16 13.74
N LYS A 51 6.72 -8.00 13.25
CA LYS A 51 5.86 -6.88 12.86
C LYS A 51 4.84 -7.29 11.78
N GLY A 52 5.32 -7.97 10.72
CA GLY A 52 4.47 -8.41 9.63
C GLY A 52 3.47 -9.49 10.06
N ASN A 53 3.86 -10.41 10.95
CA ASN A 53 2.97 -11.46 11.45
C ASN A 53 1.91 -10.91 12.43
N LYS A 54 2.19 -9.83 13.16
CA LYS A 54 1.21 -9.16 14.02
C LYS A 54 0.12 -8.43 13.24
N ASN A 55 0.42 -8.00 12.01
CA ASN A 55 -0.58 -7.38 11.16
C ASN A 55 -1.40 -8.46 10.44
N TYR A 56 -2.70 -8.48 10.69
CA TYR A 56 -3.62 -9.48 10.16
C TYR A 56 -3.55 -9.57 8.63
N LEU A 57 -3.66 -8.44 7.92
CA LEU A 57 -3.71 -8.39 6.47
C LEU A 57 -2.42 -8.90 5.82
N THR A 58 -1.27 -8.42 6.29
CA THR A 58 0.04 -8.83 5.75
C THR A 58 0.35 -10.30 6.03
N SER A 59 -0.03 -10.78 7.23
CA SER A 59 0.13 -12.18 7.63
C SER A 59 -0.70 -13.12 6.75
N LYS A 60 -1.99 -12.80 6.53
CA LYS A 60 -2.86 -13.59 5.65
C LYS A 60 -2.37 -13.56 4.20
N PHE A 61 -1.95 -12.38 3.71
CA PHE A 61 -1.41 -12.25 2.35
C PHE A 61 -0.14 -13.07 2.15
N LYS A 62 0.84 -12.98 3.07
CA LYS A 62 2.06 -13.79 2.99
C LYS A 62 1.77 -15.28 3.01
N LYS A 63 0.86 -15.74 3.87
CA LYS A 63 0.44 -17.15 3.93
C LYS A 63 -0.18 -17.60 2.60
N PHE A 64 -1.02 -16.76 1.98
CA PHE A 64 -1.67 -17.06 0.71
C PHE A 64 -0.69 -17.08 -0.46
N ILE A 65 0.27 -16.17 -0.54
CA ILE A 65 1.32 -16.18 -1.56
C ILE A 65 2.07 -17.51 -1.58
N GLY A 66 2.40 -18.05 -0.42
CA GLY A 66 3.20 -19.29 -0.32
C GLY A 66 4.64 -19.07 -0.80
N PHE A 67 5.10 -19.96 -1.69
CA PHE A 67 6.50 -20.05 -2.14
C PHE A 67 6.63 -19.98 -3.65
N ASN A 68 7.83 -19.60 -4.14
CA ASN A 68 8.22 -19.60 -5.56
C ASN A 68 7.34 -18.71 -6.46
N LYS A 69 6.90 -17.58 -5.96
CA LYS A 69 6.05 -16.61 -6.66
C LYS A 69 6.81 -15.32 -7.00
N ASP A 70 6.35 -14.65 -8.05
CA ASP A 70 6.74 -13.29 -8.38
C ASP A 70 5.78 -12.31 -7.71
N VAL A 71 6.30 -11.50 -6.80
CA VAL A 71 5.50 -10.57 -5.98
C VAL A 71 5.97 -9.13 -6.25
N LEU A 72 5.03 -8.24 -6.49
CA LEU A 72 5.28 -6.80 -6.60
C LEU A 72 4.65 -6.08 -5.41
N GLU A 73 5.45 -5.29 -4.70
CA GLU A 73 4.97 -4.24 -3.80
C GLU A 73 5.12 -2.89 -4.48
N VAL A 74 4.02 -2.16 -4.62
CA VAL A 74 3.98 -0.81 -5.19
C VAL A 74 3.90 0.20 -4.06
N GLY A 75 4.72 1.26 -4.14
CA GLY A 75 4.88 2.21 -3.06
C GLY A 75 5.57 1.59 -1.85
N CYS A 76 6.64 0.83 -2.10
CA CYS A 76 7.31 0.04 -1.06
C CYS A 76 7.99 0.90 0.03
N GLY A 77 8.19 2.20 -0.20
CA GLY A 77 8.85 3.10 0.71
C GLY A 77 10.21 2.55 1.16
N THR A 78 10.42 2.43 2.46
CA THR A 78 11.65 1.87 3.04
C THR A 78 11.72 0.33 2.97
N GLY A 79 10.78 -0.34 2.31
CA GLY A 79 10.84 -1.77 2.00
C GLY A 79 10.59 -2.72 3.18
N GLN A 80 9.99 -2.27 4.28
CA GLN A 80 9.74 -3.16 5.42
C GLN A 80 8.84 -4.33 5.01
N LEU A 81 7.79 -4.07 4.25
CA LEU A 81 6.86 -5.11 3.80
C LEU A 81 7.45 -5.95 2.65
N THR A 82 8.21 -5.33 1.73
CA THR A 82 8.99 -6.05 0.70
C THR A 82 9.89 -7.10 1.35
N ASN A 83 10.65 -6.68 2.40
CA ASN A 83 11.49 -7.60 3.16
C ASN A 83 10.67 -8.69 3.85
N TYR A 84 9.55 -8.35 4.45
CA TYR A 84 8.67 -9.32 5.09
C TYR A 84 8.19 -10.41 4.13
N PHE A 85 7.80 -10.05 2.90
CA PHE A 85 7.35 -11.03 1.90
C PHE A 85 8.48 -11.93 1.40
N ALA A 86 9.72 -11.43 1.39
CA ALA A 86 10.88 -12.16 0.94
C ALA A 86 11.47 -13.11 1.98
N ILE A 87 11.47 -12.72 3.27
CA ILE A 87 12.08 -13.49 4.34
C ILE A 87 11.36 -14.84 4.52
N GLY A 88 12.16 -15.92 4.54
CA GLY A 88 11.65 -17.28 4.78
C GLY A 88 10.84 -17.86 3.63
N SER A 89 10.99 -17.30 2.43
CA SER A 89 10.35 -17.77 1.20
C SER A 89 11.34 -17.80 0.03
N ASN A 90 11.01 -18.55 -1.02
CA ASN A 90 11.72 -18.50 -2.30
C ASN A 90 11.02 -17.55 -3.30
N ASN A 91 10.18 -16.67 -2.82
CA ASN A 91 9.50 -15.68 -3.65
C ASN A 91 10.50 -14.68 -4.19
N ARG A 92 10.34 -14.26 -5.44
CA ARG A 92 11.08 -13.16 -6.03
C ARG A 92 10.26 -11.90 -5.81
N VAL A 93 10.73 -11.02 -4.93
CA VAL A 93 9.98 -9.83 -4.54
C VAL A 93 10.58 -8.59 -5.21
N VAL A 94 9.72 -7.78 -5.82
CA VAL A 94 10.09 -6.48 -6.39
C VAL A 94 9.40 -5.38 -5.58
N GLY A 95 10.19 -4.44 -5.06
CA GLY A 95 9.69 -3.22 -4.43
C GLY A 95 9.84 -2.05 -5.42
N LEU A 96 8.75 -1.36 -5.72
CA LEU A 96 8.72 -0.18 -6.59
C LEU A 96 8.30 1.04 -5.79
N ASP A 97 9.11 2.11 -5.84
CA ASP A 97 8.81 3.40 -5.21
C ASP A 97 9.48 4.56 -5.98
N PRO A 98 8.84 5.71 -6.12
CA PRO A 98 9.45 6.86 -6.76
C PRO A 98 10.49 7.58 -5.88
N THR A 99 10.56 7.31 -4.57
CA THR A 99 11.45 8.00 -3.63
C THR A 99 12.77 7.26 -3.47
N ILE A 100 13.83 7.76 -4.13
CA ILE A 100 15.14 7.08 -4.13
C ILE A 100 15.70 6.93 -2.72
N GLU A 101 15.56 7.93 -1.86
CA GLU A 101 16.06 7.90 -0.49
C GLU A 101 15.41 6.78 0.34
N SER A 102 14.13 6.52 0.12
CA SER A 102 13.42 5.40 0.76
C SER A 102 13.93 4.05 0.27
N ILE A 103 14.13 3.91 -1.04
CA ILE A 103 14.64 2.68 -1.66
C ILE A 103 16.09 2.39 -1.24
N GLU A 104 16.93 3.41 -1.09
CA GLU A 104 18.30 3.24 -0.59
C GLU A 104 18.31 2.66 0.83
N LEU A 105 17.40 3.11 1.70
CA LEU A 105 17.20 2.53 3.04
C LEU A 105 16.72 1.07 2.95
N ALA A 106 15.77 0.78 2.06
CA ALA A 106 15.26 -0.56 1.83
C ALA A 106 16.36 -1.51 1.35
N SER A 107 17.14 -1.11 0.36
CA SER A 107 18.26 -1.89 -0.19
C SER A 107 19.36 -2.10 0.85
N LYS A 108 19.70 -1.07 1.63
CA LYS A 108 20.68 -1.18 2.72
C LYS A 108 20.25 -2.22 3.74
N PHE A 109 18.98 -2.18 4.19
CA PHE A 109 18.46 -3.15 5.14
C PHE A 109 18.51 -4.59 4.60
N SER A 110 18.06 -4.80 3.36
CA SER A 110 18.09 -6.12 2.71
C SER A 110 19.52 -6.68 2.65
N ASN A 111 20.48 -5.85 2.22
CA ASN A 111 21.89 -6.24 2.10
C ASN A 111 22.50 -6.58 3.48
N GLN A 112 22.28 -5.74 4.50
CA GLN A 112 22.76 -5.97 5.85
C GLN A 112 22.20 -7.24 6.48
N ASN A 113 21.01 -7.63 6.08
CA ASN A 113 20.31 -8.82 6.59
C ASN A 113 20.43 -10.04 5.65
N ASN A 114 21.24 -10.01 4.60
CA ASN A 114 21.39 -11.09 3.61
C ASN A 114 20.05 -11.58 3.06
N ILE A 115 19.18 -10.65 2.61
CA ILE A 115 17.91 -10.95 1.95
C ILE A 115 18.14 -10.76 0.45
N ASN A 116 18.41 -11.86 -0.29
CA ASN A 116 18.94 -11.80 -1.65
C ASN A 116 17.87 -11.97 -2.75
N ASN A 117 16.64 -12.27 -2.38
CA ASN A 117 15.51 -12.53 -3.29
C ASN A 117 14.65 -11.29 -3.54
N ILE A 118 15.20 -10.09 -3.32
CA ILE A 118 14.55 -8.81 -3.55
C ILE A 118 15.27 -8.03 -4.67
N LYS A 119 14.48 -7.29 -5.45
CA LYS A 119 14.93 -6.22 -6.34
C LYS A 119 14.15 -4.94 -6.06
N TYR A 120 14.86 -3.82 -6.03
CA TYR A 120 14.25 -2.51 -5.86
C TYR A 120 14.29 -1.71 -7.15
N VAL A 121 13.18 -1.01 -7.43
CA VAL A 121 13.00 -0.17 -8.61
C VAL A 121 12.59 1.23 -8.20
N ASN A 122 13.43 2.20 -8.52
CA ASN A 122 13.08 3.62 -8.39
C ASN A 122 12.44 4.10 -9.69
N ALA A 123 11.13 4.19 -9.72
CA ALA A 123 10.35 4.61 -10.88
C ALA A 123 8.98 5.17 -10.48
N ASP A 124 8.44 6.03 -11.33
CA ASP A 124 7.02 6.38 -11.30
C ASP A 124 6.20 5.21 -11.88
N ILE A 125 5.02 4.95 -11.33
CA ILE A 125 4.07 3.97 -11.87
C ILE A 125 3.76 4.28 -13.34
N PHE A 126 3.61 5.58 -13.68
CA PHE A 126 3.29 6.04 -15.03
C PHE A 126 4.42 5.86 -16.05
N ASP A 127 5.62 5.56 -15.62
CA ASP A 127 6.72 5.21 -16.53
C ASP A 127 6.52 3.86 -17.20
N ASP A 128 5.59 3.03 -16.67
CA ASP A 128 5.23 1.71 -17.22
C ASP A 128 6.47 0.87 -17.56
N VAL A 129 7.31 0.65 -16.55
CA VAL A 129 8.63 0.00 -16.70
C VAL A 129 8.59 -1.51 -16.51
N LEU A 130 7.52 -2.03 -15.92
CA LEU A 130 7.36 -3.45 -15.59
C LEU A 130 6.84 -4.24 -16.78
N LYS A 131 7.32 -5.46 -16.95
CA LYS A 131 6.81 -6.37 -17.98
C LYS A 131 5.37 -6.74 -17.74
N ASP A 132 4.60 -6.84 -18.81
CA ASP A 132 3.24 -7.32 -18.80
C ASP A 132 3.23 -8.81 -18.39
N GLU A 133 2.20 -9.22 -17.67
CA GLU A 133 1.93 -10.61 -17.25
C GLU A 133 3.11 -11.28 -16.54
N PHE A 134 3.80 -10.54 -15.68
CA PHE A 134 4.99 -11.05 -15.00
C PHE A 134 4.72 -11.48 -13.55
N PHE A 135 3.91 -10.74 -12.79
CA PHE A 135 3.72 -10.95 -11.36
C PHE A 135 2.54 -11.87 -11.06
N ASP A 136 2.73 -12.83 -10.14
CA ASP A 136 1.66 -13.65 -9.60
C ASP A 136 0.80 -12.86 -8.62
N PHE A 137 1.43 -11.92 -7.87
CA PHE A 137 0.79 -11.10 -6.86
C PHE A 137 1.24 -9.65 -6.93
N ILE A 138 0.28 -8.72 -6.80
CA ILE A 138 0.54 -7.29 -6.65
C ILE A 138 -0.07 -6.80 -5.35
N TRP A 139 0.76 -6.19 -4.51
CA TRP A 139 0.34 -5.44 -3.34
C TRP A 139 0.48 -3.95 -3.61
N CYS A 140 -0.62 -3.21 -3.56
CA CYS A 140 -0.66 -1.76 -3.75
C CYS A 140 -1.58 -1.12 -2.70
N ASN A 141 -1.08 -0.95 -1.50
CA ASN A 141 -1.85 -0.49 -0.35
C ASN A 141 -1.40 0.89 0.10
N GLY A 142 -2.32 1.85 0.10
CA GLY A 142 -2.02 3.21 0.54
C GLY A 142 -1.27 4.08 -0.49
N VAL A 143 -1.35 3.76 -1.79
CA VAL A 143 -0.50 4.37 -2.82
C VAL A 143 -1.28 5.14 -3.89
N LEU A 144 -2.20 4.48 -4.59
CA LEU A 144 -2.82 5.06 -5.79
C LEU A 144 -3.56 6.37 -5.54
N HIS A 145 -4.15 6.52 -4.37
CA HIS A 145 -4.85 7.76 -3.99
C HIS A 145 -3.94 8.97 -3.78
N HIS A 146 -2.61 8.75 -3.82
CA HIS A 146 -1.58 9.79 -3.81
C HIS A 146 -1.01 10.08 -5.20
N THR A 147 -1.56 9.48 -6.25
CA THR A 147 -1.15 9.70 -7.64
C THR A 147 -2.03 10.72 -8.35
N LYS A 148 -1.56 11.26 -9.47
CA LYS A 148 -2.33 12.19 -10.31
C LYS A 148 -3.58 11.56 -10.94
N ASP A 149 -3.52 10.27 -11.26
CA ASP A 149 -4.59 9.49 -11.87
C ASP A 149 -4.61 8.07 -11.28
N PRO A 150 -5.34 7.83 -10.17
CA PRO A 150 -5.42 6.53 -9.53
C PRO A 150 -5.90 5.41 -10.46
N TYR A 151 -6.88 5.69 -11.32
CA TYR A 151 -7.39 4.69 -12.26
C TYR A 151 -6.38 4.38 -13.38
N GLY A 152 -5.73 5.41 -13.93
CA GLY A 152 -4.66 5.21 -14.91
C GLY A 152 -3.50 4.40 -14.35
N ALA A 153 -3.07 4.70 -13.11
CA ALA A 153 -2.06 3.92 -12.41
C ALA A 153 -2.51 2.47 -12.18
N PHE A 154 -3.75 2.24 -11.75
CA PHE A 154 -4.32 0.89 -11.61
C PHE A 154 -4.25 0.11 -12.93
N LYS A 155 -4.65 0.71 -14.06
CA LYS A 155 -4.59 0.06 -15.37
C LYS A 155 -3.18 -0.38 -15.76
N ILE A 156 -2.17 0.45 -15.43
CA ILE A 156 -0.77 0.12 -15.71
C ILE A 156 -0.33 -1.07 -14.83
N LEU A 157 -0.69 -1.07 -13.56
CA LEU A 157 -0.32 -2.16 -12.65
C LEU A 157 -0.93 -3.50 -13.05
N VAL A 158 -2.22 -3.53 -13.39
CA VAL A 158 -2.87 -4.81 -13.73
C VAL A 158 -2.39 -5.39 -15.07
N LYS A 159 -1.76 -4.61 -15.96
CA LYS A 159 -1.06 -5.17 -17.12
C LYS A 159 0.09 -6.08 -16.71
N SER A 160 0.81 -5.73 -15.65
CA SER A 160 1.95 -6.51 -15.16
C SER A 160 1.54 -7.75 -14.35
N LEU A 161 0.25 -7.89 -14.00
CA LEU A 161 -0.30 -9.03 -13.31
C LEU A 161 -0.50 -10.19 -14.29
N LYS A 162 -0.06 -11.40 -13.96
CA LYS A 162 -0.36 -12.63 -14.74
C LYS A 162 -1.86 -12.89 -14.78
N LYS A 163 -2.30 -13.61 -15.79
CA LYS A 163 -3.60 -14.29 -15.75
C LYS A 163 -3.67 -15.18 -14.51
N GLU A 164 -4.81 -15.26 -13.87
CA GLU A 164 -5.01 -15.95 -12.59
C GLU A 164 -4.24 -15.34 -11.40
N GLY A 165 -3.50 -14.24 -11.61
CA GLY A 165 -2.79 -13.52 -10.56
C GLY A 165 -3.73 -12.67 -9.70
N TYR A 166 -3.28 -12.31 -8.50
CA TYR A 166 -4.06 -11.57 -7.51
C TYR A 166 -3.50 -10.16 -7.29
N VAL A 167 -4.41 -9.20 -7.18
CA VAL A 167 -4.08 -7.82 -6.83
C VAL A 167 -4.81 -7.39 -5.56
N LEU A 168 -4.10 -6.77 -4.64
CA LEU A 168 -4.64 -6.12 -3.45
C LEU A 168 -4.46 -4.61 -3.60
N ILE A 169 -5.57 -3.87 -3.52
CA ILE A 169 -5.59 -2.41 -3.59
C ILE A 169 -6.12 -1.85 -2.29
N GLY A 170 -5.37 -0.92 -1.69
CA GLY A 170 -5.82 -0.15 -0.53
C GLY A 170 -5.92 1.33 -0.86
N LEU A 171 -7.08 1.93 -0.60
CA LEU A 171 -7.39 3.34 -0.92
C LEU A 171 -8.09 4.02 0.25
N TYR A 172 -8.01 5.35 0.31
CA TYR A 172 -8.84 6.12 1.24
C TYR A 172 -10.29 6.17 0.79
N ASN A 173 -11.19 5.73 1.69
CA ASN A 173 -12.62 5.72 1.44
C ASN A 173 -13.23 7.12 1.62
N LYS A 174 -14.07 7.52 0.67
CA LYS A 174 -14.72 8.84 0.68
C LYS A 174 -15.59 9.08 1.91
N ILE A 175 -16.26 8.04 2.41
CA ILE A 175 -17.12 8.11 3.58
C ILE A 175 -16.30 7.83 4.85
N GLY A 176 -15.52 6.76 4.87
CA GLY A 176 -14.72 6.36 6.03
C GLY A 176 -13.70 7.42 6.48
N ARG A 177 -13.22 8.27 5.54
CA ARG A 177 -12.23 9.32 5.84
C ARG A 177 -12.83 10.60 6.45
N ILE A 178 -14.14 10.72 6.54
CA ILE A 178 -14.82 11.94 7.07
C ILE A 178 -14.24 12.36 8.42
N ARG A 179 -14.01 11.42 9.35
CA ARG A 179 -13.43 11.73 10.67
C ARG A 179 -12.04 12.36 10.54
N THR A 180 -11.21 11.84 9.66
CA THR A 180 -9.85 12.37 9.41
C THR A 180 -9.91 13.74 8.74
N LEU A 181 -10.84 13.97 7.81
CA LEU A 181 -11.04 15.27 7.18
C LEU A 181 -11.48 16.33 8.19
N ILE A 182 -12.39 15.98 9.10
CA ILE A 182 -12.81 16.85 10.21
C ILE A 182 -11.61 17.17 11.11
N ARG A 183 -10.83 16.16 11.52
CA ARG A 183 -9.61 16.36 12.30
C ARG A 183 -8.58 17.24 11.58
N LYS A 184 -8.39 17.03 10.29
CA LYS A 184 -7.49 17.82 9.42
C LYS A 184 -7.90 19.29 9.38
N TYR A 185 -9.20 19.57 9.29
CA TYR A 185 -9.72 20.93 9.34
C TYR A 185 -9.41 21.61 10.70
N PHE A 186 -9.77 20.96 11.81
CA PHE A 186 -9.51 21.51 13.13
C PHE A 186 -8.02 21.56 13.49
N TYR A 187 -7.21 20.63 12.99
CA TYR A 187 -5.75 20.68 13.17
C TYR A 187 -5.14 21.98 12.63
N LYS A 188 -5.63 22.50 11.52
CA LYS A 188 -5.16 23.77 10.92
C LYS A 188 -5.43 24.98 11.84
N ILE A 189 -6.44 24.91 12.69
CA ILE A 189 -6.88 25.98 13.60
C ILE A 189 -6.28 25.80 14.99
N LEU A 190 -6.36 24.58 15.53
CA LEU A 190 -6.07 24.28 16.95
C LEU A 190 -4.69 23.61 17.14
N GLY A 191 -4.01 23.24 16.06
CA GLY A 191 -2.68 22.66 16.11
C GLY A 191 -2.59 21.22 16.65
N LYS A 192 -1.34 20.80 16.95
CA LYS A 192 -1.02 19.40 17.34
C LYS A 192 -1.75 18.94 18.61
N ASN A 193 -1.92 19.83 19.59
CA ASN A 193 -2.53 19.47 20.88
C ASN A 193 -3.96 18.95 20.72
N PHE A 194 -4.72 19.51 19.78
CA PHE A 194 -6.05 19.03 19.44
C PHE A 194 -6.01 17.59 18.92
N LEU A 195 -5.08 17.27 18.00
CA LEU A 195 -4.94 15.91 17.47
C LEU A 195 -4.60 14.90 18.57
N MET A 196 -3.77 15.26 19.54
CA MET A 196 -3.43 14.37 20.66
C MET A 196 -4.67 13.98 21.50
N ILE A 197 -5.72 14.82 21.50
CA ILE A 197 -6.97 14.53 22.21
C ILE A 197 -7.89 13.63 21.37
N VAL A 198 -8.00 13.91 20.05
CA VAL A 198 -9.07 13.30 19.22
C VAL A 198 -8.59 12.15 18.34
N ASP A 199 -7.28 11.97 18.14
CA ASP A 199 -6.70 10.89 17.34
C ASP A 199 -6.19 9.76 18.24
N PRO A 200 -6.86 8.57 18.23
CA PRO A 200 -6.43 7.44 19.06
C PRO A 200 -5.03 6.94 18.73
N THR A 201 -4.65 6.95 17.44
CA THR A 201 -3.33 6.48 16.99
C THR A 201 -2.23 7.38 17.55
N LEU A 202 -2.39 8.70 17.51
CA LEU A 202 -1.43 9.61 18.14
C LEU A 202 -1.31 9.42 19.65
N ARG A 203 -2.42 9.11 20.34
CA ARG A 203 -2.39 8.80 21.77
C ARG A 203 -1.57 7.53 22.06
N ASN A 204 -1.71 6.51 21.21
CA ASN A 204 -0.94 5.27 21.34
C ASN A 204 0.55 5.50 21.08
N LEU A 205 0.88 6.44 20.23
CA LEU A 205 2.26 6.82 19.88
C LEU A 205 2.88 7.88 20.83
N LYS A 206 2.27 8.17 21.99
CA LYS A 206 2.71 9.24 22.90
C LYS A 206 4.19 9.17 23.30
N ASN A 207 4.78 7.97 23.36
CA ASN A 207 6.15 7.73 23.73
C ASN A 207 7.13 7.66 22.54
N SER A 208 6.65 7.92 21.32
CA SER A 208 7.41 7.84 20.06
C SER A 208 7.27 9.12 19.25
N PRO A 209 7.96 10.22 19.59
CA PRO A 209 7.81 11.52 18.94
C PRO A 209 8.04 11.48 17.42
N GLU A 210 8.98 10.68 16.95
CA GLU A 210 9.28 10.51 15.52
C GLU A 210 8.12 9.81 14.78
N GLU A 211 7.56 8.76 15.38
CA GLU A 211 6.39 8.06 14.82
C GLU A 211 5.14 8.97 14.82
N GLN A 212 4.95 9.80 15.88
CA GLN A 212 3.89 10.82 15.87
C GLN A 212 4.05 11.83 14.73
N LYS A 213 5.28 12.31 14.54
CA LYS A 213 5.56 13.28 13.47
C LYS A 213 5.30 12.67 12.09
N ALA A 214 5.74 11.43 11.87
CA ALA A 214 5.49 10.70 10.64
C ALA A 214 3.99 10.50 10.39
N TRP A 215 3.22 10.08 11.41
CA TRP A 215 1.77 9.91 11.34
C TRP A 215 1.04 11.22 11.01
N ILE A 216 1.37 12.32 11.71
CA ILE A 216 0.77 13.63 11.45
C ILE A 216 1.04 14.09 10.02
N ARG A 217 2.26 13.91 9.54
CA ARG A 217 2.62 14.27 8.17
C ARG A 217 1.81 13.45 7.17
N ASP A 218 1.80 12.14 7.30
CA ASP A 218 1.10 11.25 6.38
C ASP A 218 -0.42 11.51 6.37
N GLN A 219 -1.06 11.55 7.53
CA GLN A 219 -2.52 11.62 7.62
C GLN A 219 -3.11 13.01 7.43
N TYR A 220 -2.39 14.07 7.82
CA TYR A 220 -2.94 15.44 7.87
C TYR A 220 -2.25 16.45 6.96
N MET A 221 -1.05 16.15 6.46
CA MET A 221 -0.24 17.09 5.68
C MET A 221 0.11 16.59 4.27
N HIS A 222 -0.33 15.40 3.88
CA HIS A 222 -0.02 14.86 2.56
C HIS A 222 -0.48 15.80 1.43
N PRO A 223 0.37 16.10 0.41
CA PRO A 223 0.09 17.11 -0.60
C PRO A 223 -0.99 16.69 -1.60
N ILE A 224 -1.14 15.40 -1.85
CA ILE A 224 -2.08 14.84 -2.81
C ILE A 224 -2.88 13.73 -2.14
N GLU A 225 -4.20 13.87 -2.14
CA GLU A 225 -5.10 12.88 -1.57
C GLU A 225 -6.39 12.84 -2.37
N ARG A 226 -6.70 11.68 -2.93
CA ARG A 226 -7.94 11.42 -3.68
C ARG A 226 -8.75 10.37 -2.93
N LEU A 227 -10.05 10.57 -2.87
CA LEU A 227 -10.96 9.70 -2.11
C LEU A 227 -11.80 8.87 -3.07
N HIS A 228 -11.93 7.59 -2.76
CA HIS A 228 -12.61 6.61 -3.60
C HIS A 228 -13.73 5.89 -2.85
N THR A 229 -14.63 5.29 -3.60
CA THR A 229 -15.66 4.41 -3.03
C THR A 229 -15.37 2.96 -3.43
N LEU A 230 -15.96 2.02 -2.69
CA LEU A 230 -15.88 0.60 -3.02
C LEU A 230 -16.45 0.34 -4.43
N ASP A 231 -17.58 0.96 -4.76
CA ASP A 231 -18.23 0.80 -6.07
C ASP A 231 -17.38 1.31 -7.25
N GLU A 232 -16.62 2.38 -7.02
CA GLU A 232 -15.65 2.89 -8.00
C GLU A 232 -14.56 1.85 -8.30
N VAL A 233 -14.00 1.21 -7.28
CA VAL A 233 -12.98 0.17 -7.46
C VAL A 233 -13.55 -1.10 -8.08
N LEU A 234 -14.78 -1.49 -7.73
CA LEU A 234 -15.49 -2.59 -8.40
C LEU A 234 -15.70 -2.33 -9.89
N LYS A 235 -15.97 -1.07 -10.27
CA LYS A 235 -16.03 -0.66 -11.66
C LYS A 235 -14.67 -0.77 -12.35
N TRP A 236 -13.58 -0.31 -11.72
CA TRP A 236 -12.21 -0.49 -12.24
C TRP A 236 -11.88 -1.96 -12.50
N PHE A 237 -12.25 -2.84 -11.59
CA PHE A 237 -12.07 -4.28 -11.73
C PHE A 237 -12.79 -4.81 -12.96
N LYS A 238 -14.09 -4.50 -13.08
CA LYS A 238 -14.91 -4.93 -14.23
C LYS A 238 -14.33 -4.47 -15.56
N GLU A 239 -13.88 -3.22 -15.65
CA GLU A 239 -13.35 -2.62 -16.88
C GLU A 239 -11.96 -3.16 -17.27
N ASN A 240 -11.26 -3.86 -16.36
CA ASN A 240 -9.91 -4.39 -16.59
C ASN A 240 -9.84 -5.91 -16.44
N ASN A 241 -10.93 -6.63 -16.57
CA ASN A 241 -11.01 -8.09 -16.48
C ASN A 241 -10.46 -8.65 -15.14
N ILE A 242 -10.74 -7.95 -14.06
CA ILE A 242 -10.42 -8.39 -12.69
C ILE A 242 -11.69 -8.85 -12.00
N ASP A 243 -11.71 -10.10 -11.57
CA ASP A 243 -12.78 -10.61 -10.72
C ASP A 243 -12.60 -10.10 -9.30
N PHE A 244 -13.69 -9.61 -8.70
CA PHE A 244 -13.72 -9.31 -7.28
C PHE A 244 -13.62 -10.60 -6.47
N ILE A 245 -12.72 -10.62 -5.48
CA ILE A 245 -12.55 -11.71 -4.53
C ILE A 245 -13.14 -11.32 -3.19
N ASN A 246 -12.63 -10.27 -2.55
CA ASN A 246 -13.05 -9.85 -1.22
C ASN A 246 -12.72 -8.37 -0.97
N SER A 247 -13.23 -7.81 0.13
CA SER A 247 -12.91 -6.42 0.55
C SER A 247 -12.97 -6.26 2.08
N ILE A 248 -12.29 -5.21 2.57
CA ILE A 248 -12.39 -4.74 3.95
C ILE A 248 -12.74 -3.23 3.90
N PRO A 249 -13.91 -2.79 4.35
CA PRO A 249 -15.02 -3.61 4.88
C PRO A 249 -15.61 -4.55 3.81
N SER A 250 -16.34 -5.57 4.26
CA SER A 250 -17.05 -6.48 3.36
C SER A 250 -18.03 -5.75 2.45
N CYS A 251 -18.24 -6.27 1.24
CA CYS A 251 -19.29 -5.80 0.32
C CYS A 251 -20.70 -6.21 0.77
N ASP A 252 -20.81 -7.27 1.55
CA ASP A 252 -22.08 -7.78 2.08
C ASP A 252 -22.11 -7.66 3.61
N PHE A 253 -23.23 -7.99 4.24
CA PHE A 253 -23.36 -7.97 5.70
C PHE A 253 -22.66 -9.13 6.40
N ASP A 254 -22.19 -10.11 5.65
CA ASP A 254 -21.33 -11.17 6.17
C ASP A 254 -19.89 -10.65 6.29
N GLU A 255 -19.42 -10.47 7.54
CA GLU A 255 -18.10 -9.97 7.89
C GLU A 255 -17.10 -11.09 8.20
N ASP A 256 -17.27 -12.29 7.61
CA ASP A 256 -16.27 -13.34 7.77
C ASP A 256 -14.97 -12.97 7.03
N TYR A 257 -13.95 -12.64 7.81
CA TYR A 257 -12.60 -12.34 7.31
C TYR A 257 -11.61 -13.50 7.52
N GLU A 258 -12.06 -14.69 7.91
CA GLU A 258 -11.15 -15.81 8.17
C GLU A 258 -10.34 -16.17 6.93
N ASP A 259 -10.95 -16.16 5.75
CA ASP A 259 -10.24 -16.32 4.47
C ASP A 259 -10.42 -15.09 3.56
N LEU A 260 -9.42 -14.22 3.54
CA LEU A 260 -9.41 -13.01 2.70
C LEU A 260 -9.37 -13.29 1.19
N PHE A 261 -8.96 -14.48 0.79
CA PHE A 261 -8.80 -14.86 -0.63
C PHE A 261 -9.89 -15.81 -1.12
N GLU A 262 -10.85 -16.14 -0.27
CA GLU A 262 -12.08 -16.78 -0.68
C GLU A 262 -12.98 -15.78 -1.42
N LYS A 263 -13.57 -16.21 -2.55
CA LYS A 263 -14.46 -15.36 -3.34
C LYS A 263 -15.77 -15.11 -2.57
N LYS A 264 -15.98 -13.86 -2.20
CA LYS A 264 -17.18 -13.40 -1.51
C LYS A 264 -18.17 -12.73 -2.47
N SER A 265 -19.38 -12.50 -2.00
CA SER A 265 -20.41 -11.76 -2.69
C SER A 265 -20.02 -10.28 -2.87
N LYS A 266 -20.37 -9.68 -4.02
CA LYS A 266 -20.29 -8.22 -4.19
C LYS A 266 -21.37 -7.48 -3.42
N GLY A 267 -22.28 -8.19 -2.76
CA GLY A 267 -23.40 -7.64 -2.05
C GLY A 267 -24.31 -6.76 -2.89
N SER A 268 -25.27 -6.15 -2.25
CA SER A 268 -26.15 -5.13 -2.84
C SER A 268 -25.51 -3.73 -2.76
N LEU A 269 -26.00 -2.77 -3.54
CA LEU A 269 -25.60 -1.37 -3.38
C LEU A 269 -25.87 -0.87 -1.94
N TYR A 270 -27.00 -1.32 -1.35
CA TYR A 270 -27.38 -0.95 0.01
C TYR A 270 -26.37 -1.48 1.03
N SER A 271 -25.99 -2.76 0.98
CA SER A 271 -24.99 -3.33 1.91
C SER A 271 -23.64 -2.63 1.79
N ARG A 272 -23.16 -2.38 0.56
CA ARG A 272 -21.90 -1.66 0.35
C ARG A 272 -21.89 -0.24 0.89
N ILE A 273 -22.99 0.52 0.69
CA ILE A 273 -23.11 1.88 1.25
C ILE A 273 -23.13 1.82 2.76
N THR A 274 -23.93 0.93 3.36
CA THR A 274 -24.04 0.77 4.80
C THR A 274 -22.69 0.42 5.42
N ASN A 275 -21.95 -0.53 4.83
CA ASN A 275 -20.63 -0.93 5.32
C ASN A 275 -19.58 0.18 5.18
N GLN A 276 -19.65 1.02 4.12
CA GLN A 276 -18.79 2.19 4.01
C GLN A 276 -19.16 3.27 5.06
N ILE A 277 -20.44 3.43 5.41
CA ILE A 277 -20.88 4.33 6.48
C ILE A 277 -20.40 3.80 7.84
N SER A 278 -20.48 2.49 8.08
CA SER A 278 -20.01 1.87 9.33
C SER A 278 -18.52 2.13 9.58
N MET A 279 -17.71 2.33 8.55
CA MET A 279 -16.30 2.71 8.69
C MET A 279 -16.12 3.97 9.56
N ILE A 280 -17.06 4.92 9.52
CA ILE A 280 -16.98 6.15 10.32
C ILE A 280 -16.90 5.82 11.82
N PHE A 281 -17.57 4.75 12.25
CA PHE A 281 -17.70 4.37 13.66
C PHE A 281 -16.74 3.26 14.09
N SER A 282 -16.08 2.60 13.14
CA SER A 282 -15.16 1.49 13.37
C SER A 282 -13.69 1.94 13.50
N SER A 283 -12.81 0.97 13.79
CA SER A 283 -11.35 1.17 13.76
C SER A 283 -10.86 1.64 12.40
N LEU A 284 -11.44 1.16 11.30
CA LEU A 284 -11.08 1.57 9.94
C LEU A 284 -11.18 3.09 9.75
N GLY A 285 -12.26 3.72 10.22
CA GLY A 285 -12.40 5.18 10.19
C GLY A 285 -11.45 5.89 11.16
N SER A 286 -11.07 5.27 12.27
CA SER A 286 -10.09 5.82 13.21
C SER A 286 -8.68 5.81 12.62
N ASP A 287 -8.34 4.77 11.83
CA ASP A 287 -7.05 4.56 11.20
C ASP A 287 -6.97 5.20 9.80
N GLY A 288 -7.71 6.27 9.59
CA GLY A 288 -7.64 7.09 8.39
C GLY A 288 -8.64 6.75 7.31
N GLY A 289 -9.52 5.77 7.51
CA GLY A 289 -10.55 5.40 6.55
C GLY A 289 -10.02 4.67 5.31
N LEU A 290 -8.96 3.89 5.47
CA LEU A 290 -8.44 3.02 4.42
C LEU A 290 -9.37 1.81 4.23
N PHE A 291 -9.71 1.50 2.98
CA PHE A 291 -10.40 0.27 2.61
C PHE A 291 -9.56 -0.56 1.66
N ILE A 292 -9.76 -1.86 1.69
CA ILE A 292 -9.00 -2.84 0.89
C ILE A 292 -9.96 -3.53 -0.07
N VAL A 293 -9.52 -3.75 -1.31
CA VAL A 293 -10.22 -4.59 -2.28
C VAL A 293 -9.22 -5.57 -2.89
N ILE A 294 -9.60 -6.83 -2.94
CA ILE A 294 -8.82 -7.93 -3.51
C ILE A 294 -9.50 -8.41 -4.78
N GLY A 295 -8.72 -8.52 -5.84
CA GLY A 295 -9.18 -9.02 -7.12
C GLY A 295 -8.26 -10.07 -7.70
N LYS A 296 -8.78 -10.86 -8.64
CA LYS A 296 -8.07 -11.88 -9.40
C LYS A 296 -8.23 -11.59 -10.89
N ARG A 297 -7.14 -11.57 -11.64
CA ARG A 297 -7.19 -11.37 -13.09
C ARG A 297 -7.75 -12.62 -13.77
N ASN A 298 -8.73 -12.42 -14.65
CA ASN A 298 -9.30 -13.50 -15.44
C ASN A 298 -8.33 -13.97 -16.55
N GLU A 299 -8.64 -15.13 -17.14
CA GLU A 299 -7.90 -15.70 -18.27
C GLU A 299 -7.81 -14.76 -19.51
#